data_0b1d48d6016bf64e78c15f96948b46fb
#
_entry.id   0b1d48d6016bf64e78c15f96948b46fb
#
_cell.length_a   1.000
_cell.length_b   1.000
_cell.length_c   1.000
_cell.angle_alpha   90.00
_cell.angle_beta   90.00
_cell.angle_gamma   90.00
#
_symmetry.space_group_name_H-M   'P 1'
#
loop_
_entity.id
_entity.type
_entity.pdbx_description
1 polymer ?
#
loop_
_entity_poly.entity_id
_entity_poly.type
_entity_poly.pdbx_seq_one_letter_code
_entity_poly.pdbx_strand_id
1 'polypeptide(L)'
;MKGQNQLPFSKKYLYLKKAIYRFIKECCIMHFASTVVRPPYEANSVFLQITSGCSHNACRFCTYYKDAPFGVSPLDEVKEDLQELKEYGVSFPRIWLQGADPFLLTFDKLKTVAELIHEYLPFVQSIGGYGRVDSVKNKSVEEIKELHRMGYDRLVFGIESGDDAVLKRMNKGYEAKDIVEQLGKLTKAGMDYAVIFLSGLGGHGYGLSHAEKTAEVINQLTPFRVMAAGLTLFPDTPLMEDVKNGTFVEATEAERIEELQTFLRKLTIETTIDATNASIITPVYGQLPNDKQKMLDTLETIFRRIGEEGLRSRRENLRMI
;
A
#
# COMPACT_ATOMS: atom_id res chain seq x y z
N MET A 1 -39.68 26.94 -24.00
CA MET A 1 -38.50 26.08 -24.03
C MET A 1 -37.72 26.34 -22.74
N LYS A 2 -37.81 25.44 -21.77
CA LYS A 2 -37.13 25.60 -20.45
C LYS A 2 -35.79 24.91 -20.54
N GLY A 3 -34.69 25.68 -20.39
CA GLY A 3 -33.33 25.17 -20.38
C GLY A 3 -33.08 24.22 -19.22
N GLN A 4 -32.62 23.03 -19.50
CA GLN A 4 -32.11 22.09 -18.52
C GLN A 4 -30.74 22.59 -18.05
N ASN A 5 -30.67 23.08 -16.81
CA ASN A 5 -29.41 23.38 -16.13
C ASN A 5 -28.66 22.08 -15.83
N GLN A 6 -27.74 21.69 -16.73
CA GLN A 6 -26.77 20.65 -16.45
C GLN A 6 -25.73 21.22 -15.50
N LEU A 7 -25.64 20.65 -14.30
CA LEU A 7 -24.57 20.96 -13.34
C LEU A 7 -23.21 20.60 -13.92
N PRO A 8 -22.16 21.43 -13.73
CA PRO A 8 -20.81 21.14 -14.21
C PRO A 8 -20.27 19.84 -13.61
N PHE A 9 -19.54 19.08 -14.40
CA PHE A 9 -19.03 17.72 -14.13
C PHE A 9 -18.34 17.58 -12.75
N SER A 10 -17.64 18.63 -12.29
CA SER A 10 -17.00 18.69 -10.97
C SER A 10 -17.98 18.70 -9.79
N LYS A 11 -19.14 19.37 -9.94
CA LYS A 11 -20.18 19.39 -8.89
C LYS A 11 -20.94 18.07 -8.82
N LYS A 12 -21.17 17.43 -9.96
CA LYS A 12 -21.82 16.11 -10.02
C LYS A 12 -20.96 15.02 -9.36
N TYR A 13 -19.64 15.10 -9.57
CA TYR A 13 -18.66 14.20 -8.94
C TYR A 13 -18.56 14.40 -7.41
N LEU A 14 -18.62 15.64 -6.96
CA LEU A 14 -18.61 15.97 -5.53
C LEU A 14 -19.92 15.57 -4.82
N TYR A 15 -21.06 15.69 -5.51
CA TYR A 15 -22.37 15.23 -5.01
C TYR A 15 -22.43 13.70 -4.94
N LEU A 16 -21.94 12.99 -5.95
CA LEU A 16 -21.82 11.53 -5.90
C LEU A 16 -20.87 11.06 -4.76
N LYS A 17 -19.71 11.70 -4.60
CA LYS A 17 -18.80 11.39 -3.48
C LYS A 17 -19.47 11.61 -2.11
N LYS A 18 -20.16 12.72 -1.93
CA LYS A 18 -20.88 13.01 -0.67
C LYS A 18 -22.06 12.07 -0.45
N ALA A 19 -22.80 11.72 -1.50
CA ALA A 19 -23.91 10.77 -1.42
C ALA A 19 -23.42 9.35 -1.12
N ILE A 20 -22.34 8.90 -1.77
CA ILE A 20 -21.72 7.59 -1.51
C ILE A 20 -21.13 7.55 -0.09
N TYR A 21 -20.43 8.59 0.35
CA TYR A 21 -19.86 8.66 1.70
C TYR A 21 -20.93 8.73 2.81
N ARG A 22 -22.00 9.47 2.56
CA ARG A 22 -23.14 9.57 3.48
C ARG A 22 -23.93 8.25 3.51
N PHE A 23 -24.10 7.62 2.38
CA PHE A 23 -24.80 6.33 2.20
C PHE A 23 -24.05 5.19 2.89
N ILE A 24 -22.71 5.10 2.74
CA ILE A 24 -21.87 4.12 3.46
C ILE A 24 -21.94 4.33 4.98
N LYS A 25 -22.09 5.56 5.46
CA LYS A 25 -22.11 5.86 6.89
C LYS A 25 -23.47 5.64 7.57
N GLU A 26 -24.57 5.68 6.82
CA GLU A 26 -25.93 5.65 7.37
C GLU A 26 -26.69 4.34 7.12
N CYS A 27 -26.22 3.45 6.21
CA CYS A 27 -26.99 2.28 5.80
C CYS A 27 -26.20 0.96 5.61
N CYS A 28 -24.87 0.93 5.68
CA CYS A 28 -24.11 -0.32 5.49
C CYS A 28 -23.86 -1.01 6.81
N ILE A 29 -24.38 -2.21 6.96
CA ILE A 29 -24.12 -3.12 8.08
C ILE A 29 -22.86 -3.98 7.78
N MET A 30 -22.04 -3.59 6.79
CA MET A 30 -20.84 -4.34 6.46
C MET A 30 -19.93 -4.56 7.68
N HIS A 31 -19.43 -5.78 7.80
CA HIS A 31 -18.67 -6.26 8.95
C HIS A 31 -17.21 -5.78 8.90
N PHE A 32 -16.94 -4.51 9.26
CA PHE A 32 -15.59 -3.97 9.39
C PHE A 32 -15.15 -3.96 10.86
N ALA A 33 -14.33 -4.93 11.25
CA ALA A 33 -13.80 -5.07 12.61
C ALA A 33 -12.48 -4.28 12.85
N SER A 34 -11.93 -3.64 11.83
CA SER A 34 -10.71 -2.82 11.94
C SER A 34 -10.77 -1.62 10.99
N THR A 35 -9.83 -0.67 11.18
CA THR A 35 -9.70 0.48 10.28
C THR A 35 -9.56 0.07 8.83
N VAL A 36 -10.35 0.70 7.96
CA VAL A 36 -10.28 0.51 6.50
C VAL A 36 -9.07 1.25 5.95
N VAL A 37 -8.09 0.50 5.46
CA VAL A 37 -6.86 1.04 4.86
C VAL A 37 -6.76 0.61 3.41
N ARG A 38 -6.41 1.53 2.54
CA ARG A 38 -6.23 1.30 1.11
C ARG A 38 -5.24 2.25 0.47
N PRO A 39 -4.61 1.89 -0.64
CA PRO A 39 -3.87 2.85 -1.46
C PRO A 39 -4.83 3.92 -2.06
N PRO A 40 -4.37 5.16 -2.27
CA PRO A 40 -5.21 6.22 -2.83
C PRO A 40 -5.88 5.86 -4.17
N TYR A 41 -5.21 5.10 -5.03
CA TYR A 41 -5.74 4.68 -6.32
C TYR A 41 -6.86 3.62 -6.23
N GLU A 42 -7.06 2.98 -5.08
CA GLU A 42 -8.18 2.08 -4.79
C GLU A 42 -9.42 2.81 -4.25
N ALA A 43 -9.47 4.15 -4.36
CA ALA A 43 -10.58 4.97 -3.87
C ALA A 43 -11.95 4.59 -4.44
N ASN A 44 -11.97 4.00 -5.64
CA ASN A 44 -13.19 3.59 -6.34
C ASN A 44 -13.43 2.07 -6.29
N SER A 45 -12.60 1.31 -5.59
CA SER A 45 -12.80 -0.12 -5.39
C SER A 45 -13.89 -0.37 -4.36
N VAL A 46 -14.59 -1.48 -4.49
CA VAL A 46 -15.51 -1.98 -3.46
C VAL A 46 -14.69 -2.62 -2.35
N PHE A 47 -15.03 -2.38 -1.10
CA PHE A 47 -14.33 -2.96 0.03
C PHE A 47 -15.06 -4.18 0.57
N LEU A 48 -14.30 -5.25 0.83
CA LEU A 48 -14.80 -6.47 1.45
C LEU A 48 -13.81 -6.92 2.51
N GLN A 49 -14.25 -7.08 3.76
CA GLN A 49 -13.38 -7.59 4.81
C GLN A 49 -13.38 -9.11 4.81
N ILE A 50 -12.19 -9.71 4.68
CA ILE A 50 -11.98 -11.16 4.87
C ILE A 50 -10.98 -11.45 5.99
N THR A 51 -10.21 -10.41 6.40
CA THR A 51 -9.38 -10.44 7.59
C THR A 51 -9.45 -9.09 8.29
N SER A 52 -9.23 -9.06 9.60
CA SER A 52 -9.08 -7.85 10.40
C SER A 52 -7.68 -7.79 10.99
N GLY A 53 -7.24 -6.60 11.40
CA GLY A 53 -5.94 -6.41 12.04
C GLY A 53 -4.75 -6.74 11.14
N CYS A 54 -3.61 -7.03 11.76
CA CYS A 54 -2.37 -7.39 11.08
C CYS A 54 -1.81 -8.70 11.67
N SER A 55 -1.49 -9.66 10.79
CA SER A 55 -0.97 -10.99 11.17
C SER A 55 0.36 -10.94 11.95
N HIS A 56 1.19 -9.94 11.68
CA HIS A 56 2.46 -9.73 12.34
C HIS A 56 2.37 -8.74 13.52
N ASN A 57 1.74 -7.60 13.29
CA ASN A 57 1.48 -6.50 14.23
C ASN A 57 2.64 -6.09 15.17
N ALA A 58 3.88 -6.40 14.79
CA ALA A 58 5.09 -6.19 15.60
C ALA A 58 6.10 -5.21 14.98
N CYS A 59 5.80 -4.62 13.82
CA CYS A 59 6.65 -3.60 13.20
C CYS A 59 6.80 -2.40 14.14
N ARG A 60 8.07 -1.96 14.38
CA ARG A 60 8.38 -0.92 15.37
C ARG A 60 7.87 0.47 15.00
N PHE A 61 7.63 0.73 13.72
CA PHE A 61 7.17 2.03 13.19
C PHE A 61 5.66 2.13 12.97
N CYS A 62 4.93 0.99 12.99
CA CYS A 62 3.54 0.94 12.54
C CYS A 62 2.56 0.97 13.71
N THR A 63 1.44 1.72 13.51
CA THR A 63 0.35 1.83 14.50
C THR A 63 -1.02 1.48 13.92
N TYR A 64 -1.15 1.20 12.61
CA TYR A 64 -2.43 1.09 11.92
C TYR A 64 -3.42 0.05 12.50
N TYR A 65 -2.91 -1.02 13.12
CA TYR A 65 -3.74 -2.12 13.60
C TYR A 65 -3.39 -2.52 15.04
N LYS A 66 -2.85 -1.59 15.84
CA LYS A 66 -2.45 -1.89 17.24
C LYS A 66 -3.65 -2.12 18.16
N ASP A 67 -4.78 -1.53 17.84
CA ASP A 67 -6.05 -1.63 18.54
C ASP A 67 -6.96 -2.77 18.05
N ALA A 68 -6.58 -3.44 16.96
CA ALA A 68 -7.36 -4.51 16.36
C ALA A 68 -6.57 -5.83 16.33
N PRO A 69 -7.03 -6.90 16.98
CA PRO A 69 -6.42 -8.21 16.88
C PRO A 69 -6.55 -8.75 15.44
N PHE A 70 -5.57 -9.55 15.03
CA PHE A 70 -5.71 -10.29 13.79
C PHE A 70 -6.84 -11.32 13.90
N GLY A 71 -7.71 -11.33 12.91
CA GLY A 71 -8.82 -12.26 12.78
C GLY A 71 -9.11 -12.60 11.33
N VAL A 72 -9.79 -13.72 11.12
CA VAL A 72 -10.33 -14.13 9.81
C VAL A 72 -11.84 -13.99 9.89
N SER A 73 -12.44 -13.26 8.95
CA SER A 73 -13.89 -13.07 8.91
C SER A 73 -14.61 -14.42 8.72
N PRO A 74 -15.69 -14.70 9.48
CA PRO A 74 -16.55 -15.83 9.23
C PRO A 74 -17.11 -15.78 7.80
N LEU A 75 -17.20 -16.93 7.12
CA LEU A 75 -17.71 -16.95 5.74
C LEU A 75 -19.17 -16.48 5.62
N ASP A 76 -19.95 -16.62 6.68
CA ASP A 76 -21.33 -16.16 6.67
C ASP A 76 -21.41 -14.63 6.70
N GLU A 77 -20.55 -13.94 7.46
CA GLU A 77 -20.42 -12.48 7.40
C GLU A 77 -19.96 -12.03 6.01
N VAL A 78 -19.01 -12.72 5.40
CA VAL A 78 -18.56 -12.41 4.02
C VAL A 78 -19.70 -12.55 3.01
N LYS A 79 -20.56 -13.57 3.15
CA LYS A 79 -21.74 -13.75 2.29
C LYS A 79 -22.80 -12.67 2.52
N GLU A 80 -23.04 -12.29 3.77
CA GLU A 80 -23.95 -11.20 4.13
C GLU A 80 -23.49 -9.89 3.51
N ASP A 81 -22.19 -9.56 3.63
CA ASP A 81 -21.60 -8.37 3.01
C ASP A 81 -21.73 -8.38 1.48
N LEU A 82 -21.47 -9.52 0.83
CA LEU A 82 -21.62 -9.68 -0.62
C LEU A 82 -23.08 -9.57 -1.06
N GLN A 83 -24.02 -10.13 -0.30
CA GLN A 83 -25.44 -10.00 -0.55
C GLN A 83 -25.89 -8.53 -0.45
N GLU A 84 -25.44 -7.83 0.57
CA GLU A 84 -25.71 -6.41 0.75
C GLU A 84 -25.19 -5.58 -0.43
N LEU A 85 -23.93 -5.79 -0.85
CA LEU A 85 -23.35 -5.12 -2.03
C LEU A 85 -24.17 -5.39 -3.31
N LYS A 86 -24.69 -6.61 -3.49
CA LYS A 86 -25.56 -6.98 -4.61
C LYS A 86 -26.88 -6.24 -4.57
N GLU A 87 -27.52 -6.16 -3.40
CA GLU A 87 -28.81 -5.50 -3.20
C GLU A 87 -28.72 -3.98 -3.43
N TYR A 88 -27.59 -3.37 -3.06
CA TYR A 88 -27.31 -1.96 -3.36
C TYR A 88 -26.98 -1.69 -4.84
N GLY A 89 -26.91 -2.72 -5.68
CA GLY A 89 -26.63 -2.57 -7.10
C GLY A 89 -25.22 -2.05 -7.39
N VAL A 90 -24.26 -2.39 -6.51
CA VAL A 90 -22.85 -2.03 -6.72
C VAL A 90 -22.35 -2.69 -8.01
N SER A 91 -21.70 -1.93 -8.89
CA SER A 91 -21.28 -2.37 -10.23
C SER A 91 -19.80 -2.05 -10.54
N PHE A 92 -18.96 -1.89 -9.54
CA PHE A 92 -17.52 -1.65 -9.74
C PHE A 92 -16.80 -2.96 -10.07
N PRO A 93 -15.92 -2.98 -11.10
CA PRO A 93 -15.28 -4.22 -11.56
C PRO A 93 -14.13 -4.68 -10.66
N ARG A 94 -13.83 -3.96 -9.57
CA ARG A 94 -12.73 -4.27 -8.67
C ARG A 94 -13.15 -4.27 -7.21
N ILE A 95 -12.75 -5.32 -6.50
CA ILE A 95 -12.86 -5.44 -5.04
C ILE A 95 -11.47 -5.26 -4.42
N TRP A 96 -11.43 -4.53 -3.31
CA TRP A 96 -10.27 -4.42 -2.44
C TRP A 96 -10.55 -5.14 -1.11
N LEU A 97 -9.80 -6.22 -0.87
CA LEU A 97 -9.90 -6.98 0.36
C LEU A 97 -9.27 -6.21 1.52
N GLN A 98 -10.03 -6.06 2.60
CA GLN A 98 -9.60 -5.33 3.79
C GLN A 98 -8.81 -6.21 4.75
N GLY A 99 -8.07 -5.55 5.66
CA GLY A 99 -7.07 -6.10 6.57
C GLY A 99 -5.66 -5.78 6.11
N ALA A 100 -4.69 -5.88 7.00
CA ALA A 100 -3.28 -5.64 6.67
C ALA A 100 -2.68 -6.76 5.81
N ASP A 101 -3.29 -7.93 5.81
CA ASP A 101 -2.71 -9.13 5.22
C ASP A 101 -3.75 -10.18 4.81
N PRO A 102 -4.76 -9.83 4.00
CA PRO A 102 -5.74 -10.81 3.52
C PRO A 102 -5.09 -11.93 2.70
N PHE A 103 -3.95 -11.69 2.05
CA PHE A 103 -3.27 -12.71 1.26
C PHE A 103 -2.56 -13.79 2.10
N LEU A 104 -2.55 -13.66 3.45
CA LEU A 104 -2.08 -14.71 4.36
C LEU A 104 -2.98 -15.96 4.32
N LEU A 105 -4.26 -15.83 4.00
CA LEU A 105 -5.18 -16.95 3.93
C LEU A 105 -4.63 -18.04 2.99
N THR A 106 -4.95 -19.30 3.31
CA THR A 106 -4.55 -20.43 2.47
C THR A 106 -5.16 -20.33 1.07
N PHE A 107 -4.56 -21.03 0.12
CA PHE A 107 -5.07 -21.12 -1.24
C PHE A 107 -6.57 -21.45 -1.27
N ASP A 108 -7.00 -22.50 -0.56
CA ASP A 108 -8.41 -22.93 -0.55
C ASP A 108 -9.35 -21.85 -0.02
N LYS A 109 -8.95 -21.12 1.02
CA LYS A 109 -9.76 -20.02 1.54
C LYS A 109 -9.85 -18.86 0.56
N LEU A 110 -8.74 -18.46 -0.07
CA LEU A 110 -8.74 -17.42 -1.09
C LEU A 110 -9.57 -17.83 -2.31
N LYS A 111 -9.48 -19.10 -2.72
CA LYS A 111 -10.31 -19.69 -3.77
C LYS A 111 -11.80 -19.57 -3.43
N THR A 112 -12.20 -20.00 -2.24
CA THR A 112 -13.60 -19.90 -1.77
C THR A 112 -14.08 -18.45 -1.77
N VAL A 113 -13.24 -17.49 -1.33
CA VAL A 113 -13.59 -16.05 -1.35
C VAL A 113 -13.82 -15.57 -2.78
N ALA A 114 -12.95 -15.93 -3.74
CA ALA A 114 -13.12 -15.55 -5.13
C ALA A 114 -14.39 -16.15 -5.75
N GLU A 115 -14.68 -17.43 -5.46
CA GLU A 115 -15.90 -18.10 -5.91
C GLU A 115 -17.15 -17.38 -5.41
N LEU A 116 -17.19 -17.01 -4.12
CA LEU A 116 -18.29 -16.23 -3.56
C LEU A 116 -18.41 -14.85 -4.19
N ILE A 117 -17.30 -14.13 -4.37
CA ILE A 117 -17.31 -12.83 -5.04
C ILE A 117 -17.95 -12.95 -6.43
N HIS A 118 -17.56 -13.93 -7.24
CA HIS A 118 -18.10 -14.10 -8.58
C HIS A 118 -19.56 -14.60 -8.60
N GLU A 119 -19.97 -15.37 -7.60
CA GLU A 119 -21.36 -15.80 -7.44
C GLU A 119 -22.31 -14.63 -7.15
N TYR A 120 -21.92 -13.75 -6.23
CA TYR A 120 -22.75 -12.62 -5.81
C TYR A 120 -22.60 -11.42 -6.73
N LEU A 121 -21.39 -11.17 -7.22
CA LEU A 121 -20.99 -9.98 -8.01
C LEU A 121 -20.28 -10.41 -9.31
N PRO A 122 -21.00 -10.99 -10.28
CA PRO A 122 -20.40 -11.62 -11.47
C PRO A 122 -19.69 -10.62 -12.41
N PHE A 123 -19.88 -9.32 -12.23
CA PHE A 123 -19.19 -8.25 -12.99
C PHE A 123 -17.79 -7.94 -12.42
N VAL A 124 -17.41 -8.46 -11.26
CA VAL A 124 -16.07 -8.25 -10.69
C VAL A 124 -15.04 -8.99 -11.54
N GLN A 125 -14.02 -8.27 -11.96
CA GLN A 125 -12.94 -8.76 -12.82
C GLN A 125 -11.60 -8.83 -12.07
N SER A 126 -11.46 -8.11 -10.96
CA SER A 126 -10.19 -7.98 -10.27
C SER A 126 -10.38 -7.89 -8.75
N ILE A 127 -9.53 -8.62 -8.02
CA ILE A 127 -9.52 -8.72 -6.55
C ILE A 127 -8.13 -8.33 -6.06
N GLY A 128 -8.03 -7.18 -5.40
CA GLY A 128 -6.79 -6.68 -4.80
C GLY A 128 -6.80 -6.76 -3.29
N GLY A 129 -5.68 -6.47 -2.68
CA GLY A 129 -5.53 -6.42 -1.22
C GLY A 129 -4.08 -6.20 -0.82
N TYR A 130 -3.86 -5.94 0.46
CA TYR A 130 -2.50 -5.94 0.99
C TYR A 130 -2.01 -7.37 1.22
N GLY A 131 -0.68 -7.52 1.19
CA GLY A 131 0.00 -8.73 1.59
C GLY A 131 1.32 -8.40 2.27
N ARG A 132 1.76 -9.31 3.14
CA ARG A 132 3.12 -9.34 3.64
C ARG A 132 3.94 -10.30 2.77
N VAL A 133 5.25 -10.09 2.72
CA VAL A 133 6.16 -10.97 1.97
C VAL A 133 6.02 -12.43 2.43
N ASP A 134 6.00 -12.64 3.73
CA ASP A 134 5.87 -13.98 4.34
C ASP A 134 4.51 -14.65 4.12
N SER A 135 3.47 -13.90 3.75
CA SER A 135 2.15 -14.43 3.40
C SER A 135 2.12 -15.23 2.10
N VAL A 136 3.12 -15.03 1.26
CA VAL A 136 3.27 -15.77 0.00
C VAL A 136 3.93 -17.15 0.23
N LYS A 137 4.65 -17.32 1.35
CA LYS A 137 5.51 -18.48 1.62
C LYS A 137 4.79 -19.83 1.47
N ASN A 138 3.54 -19.90 1.92
CA ASN A 138 2.75 -21.12 1.94
C ASN A 138 1.95 -21.35 0.65
N LYS A 139 2.30 -20.67 -0.44
CA LYS A 139 1.67 -20.84 -1.75
C LYS A 139 2.71 -21.22 -2.79
N SER A 140 2.37 -22.20 -3.62
CA SER A 140 3.14 -22.57 -4.81
C SER A 140 2.89 -21.56 -5.94
N VAL A 141 3.73 -21.60 -6.97
CA VAL A 141 3.56 -20.78 -8.19
C VAL A 141 2.26 -21.17 -8.90
N GLU A 142 1.92 -22.45 -8.90
CA GLU A 142 0.73 -22.99 -9.54
C GLU A 142 -0.56 -22.50 -8.82
N GLU A 143 -0.56 -22.50 -7.50
CA GLU A 143 -1.67 -21.95 -6.71
C GLU A 143 -1.84 -20.44 -6.95
N ILE A 144 -0.73 -19.68 -7.03
CA ILE A 144 -0.78 -18.25 -7.35
C ILE A 144 -1.30 -18.02 -8.76
N LYS A 145 -0.91 -18.85 -9.76
CA LYS A 145 -1.47 -18.79 -11.12
C LYS A 145 -2.98 -19.03 -11.11
N GLU A 146 -3.44 -19.97 -10.33
CA GLU A 146 -4.88 -20.27 -10.24
C GLU A 146 -5.63 -19.11 -9.58
N LEU A 147 -5.11 -18.55 -8.48
CA LEU A 147 -5.67 -17.33 -7.87
C LEU A 147 -5.73 -16.17 -8.86
N HIS A 148 -4.67 -15.99 -9.68
CA HIS A 148 -4.65 -14.97 -10.72
C HIS A 148 -5.77 -15.18 -11.76
N ARG A 149 -5.99 -16.41 -12.24
CA ARG A 149 -7.11 -16.74 -13.13
C ARG A 149 -8.49 -16.46 -12.49
N MET A 150 -8.56 -16.57 -11.17
CA MET A 150 -9.76 -16.25 -10.39
C MET A 150 -9.91 -14.75 -10.09
N GLY A 151 -9.07 -13.90 -10.68
CA GLY A 151 -9.15 -12.46 -10.59
C GLY A 151 -8.28 -11.81 -9.54
N TYR A 152 -7.51 -12.55 -8.73
CA TYR A 152 -6.53 -11.92 -7.85
C TYR A 152 -5.46 -11.22 -8.66
N ASP A 153 -5.32 -9.90 -8.43
CA ASP A 153 -4.40 -9.08 -9.20
C ASP A 153 -4.05 -7.78 -8.49
N ARG A 154 -2.90 -7.20 -8.83
CA ARG A 154 -2.43 -5.91 -8.32
C ARG A 154 -2.44 -5.84 -6.80
N LEU A 155 -1.96 -6.91 -6.17
CA LEU A 155 -1.73 -6.95 -4.73
C LEU A 155 -0.64 -5.94 -4.34
N VAL A 156 -0.68 -5.44 -3.10
CA VAL A 156 0.30 -4.47 -2.60
C VAL A 156 1.06 -5.04 -1.43
N PHE A 157 2.39 -5.09 -1.55
CA PHE A 157 3.28 -5.63 -0.53
C PHE A 157 4.11 -4.53 0.13
N GLY A 158 3.95 -4.35 1.44
CA GLY A 158 4.79 -3.46 2.23
C GLY A 158 6.16 -4.10 2.48
N ILE A 159 7.10 -4.00 1.54
CA ILE A 159 8.48 -4.48 1.77
C ILE A 159 9.24 -3.52 2.69
N GLU A 160 8.97 -2.23 2.58
CA GLU A 160 9.50 -1.08 3.30
C GLU A 160 11.00 -0.84 3.07
N SER A 161 11.80 -1.91 2.96
CA SER A 161 13.25 -1.91 2.83
C SER A 161 13.73 -3.19 2.14
N GLY A 162 14.87 -3.13 1.46
CA GLY A 162 15.67 -4.28 1.04
C GLY A 162 16.96 -4.42 1.84
N ASP A 163 17.14 -3.64 2.90
CA ASP A 163 18.31 -3.71 3.77
C ASP A 163 18.00 -4.54 5.02
N ASP A 164 18.71 -5.65 5.21
CA ASP A 164 18.50 -6.57 6.33
C ASP A 164 18.71 -5.91 7.68
N ALA A 165 19.64 -4.94 7.80
CA ALA A 165 19.84 -4.21 9.05
C ALA A 165 18.60 -3.35 9.38
N VAL A 166 17.99 -2.72 8.38
CA VAL A 166 16.76 -1.94 8.53
C VAL A 166 15.58 -2.86 8.81
N LEU A 167 15.41 -3.94 8.04
CA LEU A 167 14.35 -4.93 8.22
C LEU A 167 14.37 -5.53 9.65
N LYS A 168 15.55 -5.91 10.12
CA LYS A 168 15.76 -6.43 11.48
C LYS A 168 15.46 -5.37 12.55
N ARG A 169 16.00 -4.15 12.39
CA ARG A 169 15.75 -3.04 13.33
C ARG A 169 14.26 -2.73 13.44
N MET A 170 13.55 -2.73 12.32
CA MET A 170 12.11 -2.43 12.23
C MET A 170 11.22 -3.63 12.56
N ASN A 171 11.82 -4.78 12.89
CA ASN A 171 11.13 -6.01 13.22
C ASN A 171 10.11 -6.43 12.14
N LYS A 172 10.54 -6.46 10.87
CA LYS A 172 9.67 -6.87 9.73
C LYS A 172 9.38 -8.37 9.73
N GLY A 173 10.24 -9.20 10.35
CA GLY A 173 10.05 -10.65 10.47
C GLY A 173 10.55 -11.46 9.26
N TYR A 174 11.22 -10.83 8.29
CA TYR A 174 11.83 -11.45 7.12
C TYR A 174 13.08 -10.68 6.67
N GLU A 175 13.88 -11.27 5.79
CA GLU A 175 15.09 -10.72 5.22
C GLU A 175 14.91 -10.34 3.73
N ALA A 176 15.86 -9.61 3.17
CA ALA A 176 15.88 -9.19 1.76
C ALA A 176 15.74 -10.36 0.79
N LYS A 177 16.41 -11.49 1.07
CA LYS A 177 16.31 -12.72 0.25
C LYS A 177 14.87 -13.27 0.20
N ASP A 178 14.11 -13.17 1.31
CA ASP A 178 12.73 -13.63 1.36
C ASP A 178 11.85 -12.79 0.43
N ILE A 179 12.12 -11.47 0.32
CA ILE A 179 11.40 -10.58 -0.59
C ILE A 179 11.57 -11.08 -2.03
N VAL A 180 12.81 -11.33 -2.46
CA VAL A 180 13.11 -11.80 -3.81
C VAL A 180 12.49 -13.19 -4.06
N GLU A 181 12.63 -14.11 -3.12
CA GLU A 181 12.08 -15.45 -3.24
C GLU A 181 10.55 -15.45 -3.35
N GLN A 182 9.88 -14.79 -2.42
CA GLN A 182 8.42 -14.86 -2.34
C GLN A 182 7.73 -14.02 -3.42
N LEU A 183 8.14 -12.77 -3.64
CA LEU A 183 7.54 -11.95 -4.69
C LEU A 183 7.95 -12.44 -6.10
N GLY A 184 9.10 -13.11 -6.23
CA GLY A 184 9.48 -13.81 -7.45
C GLY A 184 8.50 -14.93 -7.85
N LYS A 185 7.73 -15.50 -6.91
CA LYS A 185 6.65 -16.45 -7.24
C LYS A 185 5.48 -15.75 -7.95
N LEU A 186 5.13 -14.52 -7.57
CA LEU A 186 4.10 -13.73 -8.24
C LEU A 186 4.53 -13.40 -9.68
N THR A 187 5.79 -12.95 -9.85
CA THR A 187 6.38 -12.74 -11.18
C THR A 187 6.27 -14.00 -12.07
N LYS A 188 6.68 -15.17 -11.55
CA LYS A 188 6.58 -16.46 -12.28
C LYS A 188 5.12 -16.87 -12.57
N ALA A 189 4.20 -16.47 -11.72
CA ALA A 189 2.78 -16.71 -11.90
C ALA A 189 2.10 -15.76 -12.88
N GLY A 190 2.78 -14.66 -13.27
CA GLY A 190 2.23 -13.61 -14.14
C GLY A 190 1.22 -12.70 -13.42
N MET A 191 1.22 -12.69 -12.08
CA MET A 191 0.34 -11.84 -11.28
C MET A 191 1.01 -10.47 -11.05
N ASP A 192 0.31 -9.39 -11.42
CA ASP A 192 0.77 -8.03 -11.14
C ASP A 192 0.76 -7.72 -9.64
N TYR A 193 1.77 -7.02 -9.18
CA TYR A 193 1.85 -6.57 -7.78
C TYR A 193 2.60 -5.23 -7.67
N ALA A 194 2.29 -4.48 -6.62
CA ALA A 194 3.03 -3.29 -6.23
C ALA A 194 3.83 -3.54 -4.96
N VAL A 195 4.91 -2.80 -4.78
CA VAL A 195 5.71 -2.80 -3.54
C VAL A 195 5.76 -1.41 -2.94
N ILE A 196 5.84 -1.33 -1.61
CA ILE A 196 6.01 -0.08 -0.87
C ILE A 196 7.45 0.00 -0.36
N PHE A 197 8.13 1.08 -0.69
CA PHE A 197 9.39 1.55 -0.11
C PHE A 197 9.10 2.65 0.90
N LEU A 198 9.66 2.56 2.12
CA LEU A 198 9.42 3.54 3.17
C LEU A 198 10.66 4.41 3.39
N SER A 199 10.69 5.56 2.72
CA SER A 199 11.80 6.51 2.78
C SER A 199 12.00 7.07 4.21
N GLY A 200 13.25 7.22 4.60
CA GLY A 200 13.66 7.67 5.94
C GLY A 200 13.68 6.58 7.01
N LEU A 201 13.34 5.32 6.66
CA LEU A 201 13.29 4.22 7.59
C LEU A 201 14.70 3.83 8.13
N GLY A 202 15.75 4.10 7.38
CA GLY A 202 17.13 3.92 7.80
C GLY A 202 17.56 4.88 8.93
N GLY A 203 16.96 6.07 8.99
CA GLY A 203 17.34 7.14 9.90
C GLY A 203 18.55 7.95 9.41
N HIS A 204 19.01 8.87 10.24
CA HIS A 204 20.13 9.76 9.97
C HIS A 204 21.40 8.99 9.56
N GLY A 205 22.05 9.44 8.51
CA GLY A 205 23.31 8.89 7.99
C GLY A 205 23.19 7.52 7.29
N TYR A 206 22.00 6.91 7.23
CA TYR A 206 21.82 5.56 6.70
C TYR A 206 21.00 5.50 5.39
N GLY A 207 20.46 6.61 4.93
CA GLY A 207 19.54 6.69 3.79
C GLY A 207 20.14 6.14 2.49
N LEU A 208 21.41 6.41 2.19
CA LEU A 208 22.07 5.93 0.96
C LEU A 208 22.15 4.40 0.90
N SER A 209 22.66 3.76 1.97
CA SER A 209 22.73 2.29 2.05
C SER A 209 21.35 1.66 1.96
N HIS A 210 20.36 2.26 2.65
CA HIS A 210 18.96 1.80 2.60
C HIS A 210 18.39 1.86 1.18
N ALA A 211 18.61 2.97 0.47
CA ALA A 211 18.16 3.17 -0.91
C ALA A 211 18.81 2.19 -1.88
N GLU A 212 20.14 2.03 -1.82
CA GLU A 212 20.90 1.16 -2.71
C GLU A 212 20.47 -0.30 -2.57
N LYS A 213 20.49 -0.84 -1.35
CA LYS A 213 20.11 -2.22 -1.09
C LYS A 213 18.64 -2.50 -1.41
N THR A 214 17.74 -1.52 -1.17
CA THR A 214 16.35 -1.69 -1.54
C THR A 214 16.17 -1.71 -3.06
N ALA A 215 16.88 -0.86 -3.80
CA ALA A 215 16.87 -0.89 -5.26
C ALA A 215 17.44 -2.20 -5.81
N GLU A 216 18.53 -2.74 -5.21
CA GLU A 216 19.10 -4.04 -5.58
C GLU A 216 18.10 -5.20 -5.45
N VAL A 217 17.30 -5.20 -4.38
CA VAL A 217 16.22 -6.17 -4.19
C VAL A 217 15.12 -6.00 -5.25
N ILE A 218 14.65 -4.77 -5.45
CA ILE A 218 13.55 -4.49 -6.39
C ILE A 218 13.96 -4.76 -7.83
N ASN A 219 15.22 -4.54 -8.20
CA ASN A 219 15.75 -4.83 -9.54
C ASN A 219 15.74 -6.33 -9.91
N GLN A 220 15.56 -7.23 -8.95
CA GLN A 220 15.38 -8.66 -9.16
C GLN A 220 13.91 -9.07 -9.33
N LEU A 221 12.99 -8.10 -9.28
CA LEU A 221 11.53 -8.28 -9.30
C LEU A 221 10.91 -7.51 -10.47
N THR A 222 9.62 -7.73 -10.71
CA THR A 222 8.87 -7.06 -11.77
C THR A 222 7.58 -6.40 -11.24
N PRO A 223 7.63 -5.56 -10.20
CA PRO A 223 6.45 -4.88 -9.74
C PRO A 223 5.93 -3.90 -10.80
N PHE A 224 4.61 -3.90 -11.08
CA PHE A 224 4.04 -2.92 -11.99
C PHE A 224 4.12 -1.49 -11.44
N ARG A 225 4.26 -1.36 -10.11
CA ARG A 225 4.36 -0.08 -9.39
C ARG A 225 5.23 -0.20 -8.15
N VAL A 226 6.10 0.77 -7.97
CA VAL A 226 6.84 1.00 -6.73
C VAL A 226 6.29 2.26 -6.07
N MET A 227 5.64 2.09 -4.93
CA MET A 227 5.10 3.18 -4.14
C MET A 227 6.16 3.62 -3.13
N ALA A 228 6.48 4.92 -3.10
CA ALA A 228 7.30 5.47 -2.02
C ALA A 228 6.39 6.17 -1.01
N ALA A 229 6.55 5.83 0.26
CA ALA A 229 5.94 6.52 1.39
C ALA A 229 7.04 7.11 2.28
N GLY A 230 6.74 8.15 3.04
CA GLY A 230 7.66 8.75 4.00
C GLY A 230 7.43 8.20 5.41
N LEU A 231 8.50 7.86 6.12
CA LEU A 231 8.39 7.49 7.52
C LEU A 231 7.73 8.60 8.32
N THR A 232 6.64 8.26 9.00
CA THR A 232 5.97 9.10 9.99
C THR A 232 6.20 8.49 11.37
N LEU A 233 6.65 9.30 12.30
CA LEU A 233 6.88 8.90 13.68
C LEU A 233 5.58 9.00 14.47
N PHE A 234 4.96 7.87 14.77
CA PHE A 234 3.75 7.83 15.59
C PHE A 234 4.09 7.77 17.08
N PRO A 235 3.39 8.54 17.93
CA PRO A 235 3.73 8.69 19.35
C PRO A 235 3.80 7.36 20.13
N ASP A 236 2.92 6.41 19.80
CA ASP A 236 2.73 5.16 20.57
C ASP A 236 3.47 3.97 19.92
N THR A 237 4.57 4.22 19.23
CA THR A 237 5.34 3.17 18.59
C THR A 237 6.67 2.91 19.31
N PRO A 238 7.20 1.67 19.27
CA PRO A 238 8.55 1.39 19.77
C PRO A 238 9.65 2.22 19.09
N LEU A 239 9.44 2.64 17.82
CA LEU A 239 10.38 3.50 17.13
C LEU A 239 10.42 4.92 17.75
N MET A 240 9.28 5.43 18.22
CA MET A 240 9.25 6.72 18.93
C MET A 240 10.01 6.63 20.26
N GLU A 241 9.97 5.51 20.97
CA GLU A 241 10.82 5.31 22.15
C GLU A 241 12.31 5.30 21.78
N ASP A 242 12.69 4.71 20.66
CA ASP A 242 14.07 4.78 20.15
C ASP A 242 14.49 6.22 19.84
N VAL A 243 13.59 7.06 19.32
CA VAL A 243 13.84 8.49 19.10
C VAL A 243 14.07 9.21 20.42
N LYS A 244 13.19 9.01 21.40
CA LYS A 244 13.32 9.63 22.74
C LYS A 244 14.61 9.23 23.45
N ASN A 245 15.05 7.99 23.28
CA ASN A 245 16.28 7.46 23.89
C ASN A 245 17.54 7.75 23.06
N GLY A 246 17.42 8.42 21.89
CA GLY A 246 18.54 8.74 21.03
C GLY A 246 19.16 7.56 20.28
N THR A 247 18.51 6.37 20.30
CA THR A 247 18.96 5.17 19.58
C THR A 247 18.50 5.14 18.12
N PHE A 248 17.53 5.97 17.77
CA PHE A 248 17.16 6.31 16.41
C PHE A 248 17.12 7.82 16.23
N VAL A 249 17.86 8.33 15.26
CA VAL A 249 17.82 9.73 14.86
C VAL A 249 17.10 9.81 13.51
N GLU A 250 16.10 10.65 13.42
CA GLU A 250 15.36 10.86 12.18
C GLU A 250 16.26 11.49 11.12
N ALA A 251 16.16 11.04 9.88
CA ALA A 251 16.87 11.63 8.74
C ALA A 251 16.41 13.08 8.50
N THR A 252 17.33 13.96 8.13
CA THR A 252 17.05 15.32 7.67
C THR A 252 16.26 15.28 6.35
N GLU A 253 15.67 16.39 5.95
CA GLU A 253 14.96 16.46 4.67
C GLU A 253 15.91 16.37 3.48
N ALA A 254 17.12 16.89 3.62
CA ALA A 254 18.20 16.72 2.65
C ALA A 254 18.54 15.23 2.46
N GLU A 255 18.74 14.50 3.55
CA GLU A 255 19.02 13.05 3.51
C GLU A 255 17.87 12.25 2.90
N ARG A 256 16.61 12.59 3.18
CA ARG A 256 15.45 11.94 2.60
C ARG A 256 15.35 12.16 1.09
N ILE A 257 15.68 13.35 0.63
CA ILE A 257 15.72 13.66 -0.82
C ILE A 257 16.86 12.89 -1.47
N GLU A 258 18.05 12.90 -0.88
CA GLU A 258 19.21 12.18 -1.39
C GLU A 258 18.96 10.67 -1.44
N GLU A 259 18.32 10.11 -0.40
CA GLU A 259 17.85 8.72 -0.35
C GLU A 259 16.92 8.41 -1.54
N LEU A 260 15.87 9.21 -1.74
CA LEU A 260 14.91 8.99 -2.82
C LEU A 260 15.55 9.15 -4.20
N GLN A 261 16.45 10.13 -4.38
CA GLN A 261 17.22 10.30 -5.61
C GLN A 261 18.14 9.11 -5.87
N THR A 262 18.83 8.61 -4.84
CA THR A 262 19.70 7.43 -4.94
C THR A 262 18.90 6.20 -5.30
N PHE A 263 17.76 5.99 -4.64
CA PHE A 263 16.83 4.92 -4.97
C PHE A 263 16.39 4.96 -6.45
N LEU A 264 15.95 6.12 -6.95
CA LEU A 264 15.55 6.30 -8.35
C LEU A 264 16.71 6.07 -9.33
N ARG A 265 17.93 6.54 -9.01
CA ARG A 265 19.12 6.32 -9.88
C ARG A 265 19.47 4.84 -9.99
N LYS A 266 19.36 4.08 -8.88
CA LYS A 266 19.73 2.66 -8.81
C LYS A 266 18.68 1.71 -9.38
N LEU A 267 17.44 2.11 -9.49
CA LEU A 267 16.40 1.29 -10.13
C LEU A 267 16.66 1.17 -11.63
N THR A 268 16.64 -0.06 -12.15
CA THR A 268 16.90 -0.39 -13.57
C THR A 268 15.70 -1.03 -14.26
N ILE A 269 14.66 -1.40 -13.52
CA ILE A 269 13.46 -2.05 -14.04
C ILE A 269 12.48 -1.06 -14.68
N GLU A 270 11.62 -1.59 -15.55
CA GLU A 270 10.44 -0.86 -16.03
C GLU A 270 9.32 -0.94 -15.01
N THR A 271 8.92 0.19 -14.45
CA THR A 271 7.87 0.26 -13.43
C THR A 271 7.34 1.68 -13.29
N THR A 272 6.13 1.81 -12.75
CA THR A 272 5.61 3.11 -12.30
C THR A 272 6.18 3.46 -10.93
N ILE A 273 6.77 4.63 -10.79
CA ILE A 273 7.11 5.23 -9.49
C ILE A 273 5.94 6.09 -9.03
N ASP A 274 5.45 5.83 -7.83
CA ASP A 274 4.36 6.60 -7.21
C ASP A 274 4.78 7.07 -5.80
N ALA A 275 5.40 8.22 -5.74
CA ALA A 275 5.79 8.91 -4.52
C ALA A 275 4.83 10.09 -4.25
N THR A 276 3.51 9.87 -4.35
CA THR A 276 2.48 10.90 -4.12
C THR A 276 1.66 10.65 -2.86
N ASN A 277 2.06 9.68 -2.04
CA ASN A 277 1.43 9.40 -0.76
C ASN A 277 1.44 10.64 0.15
N ALA A 278 0.42 10.78 1.00
CA ALA A 278 0.27 11.94 1.90
C ALA A 278 1.47 12.14 2.86
N SER A 279 2.24 11.09 3.18
CA SER A 279 3.45 11.16 3.98
C SER A 279 4.70 11.66 3.23
N ILE A 280 4.62 11.82 1.90
CA ILE A 280 5.70 12.36 1.06
C ILE A 280 5.49 13.87 0.87
N ILE A 281 6.43 14.68 1.34
CA ILE A 281 6.40 16.14 1.18
C ILE A 281 7.08 16.63 -0.10
N THR A 282 7.75 15.73 -0.81
CA THR A 282 8.46 15.97 -2.09
C THR A 282 7.91 15.01 -3.15
N PRO A 283 6.64 15.21 -3.59
CA PRO A 283 5.98 14.25 -4.45
C PRO A 283 6.59 14.17 -5.85
N VAL A 284 6.82 12.95 -6.33
CA VAL A 284 7.18 12.65 -7.71
C VAL A 284 6.38 11.45 -8.22
N TYR A 285 6.09 11.47 -9.53
CA TYR A 285 5.38 10.39 -10.22
C TYR A 285 5.94 10.25 -11.63
N GLY A 286 6.11 9.03 -12.12
CA GLY A 286 6.58 8.79 -13.48
C GLY A 286 6.81 7.32 -13.80
N GLN A 287 7.13 7.06 -15.08
CA GLN A 287 7.45 5.75 -15.61
C GLN A 287 8.97 5.60 -15.75
N LEU A 288 9.55 4.57 -15.14
CA LEU A 288 10.93 4.20 -15.39
C LEU A 288 11.03 3.34 -16.67
N PRO A 289 12.11 3.53 -17.47
CA PRO A 289 13.21 4.48 -17.27
C PRO A 289 12.91 5.93 -17.76
N ASN A 290 11.80 6.14 -18.50
CA ASN A 290 11.54 7.34 -19.31
C ASN A 290 11.52 8.65 -18.50
N ASP A 291 10.86 8.66 -17.34
CA ASP A 291 10.69 9.87 -16.53
C ASP A 291 11.74 10.01 -15.42
N LYS A 292 12.76 9.11 -15.37
CA LYS A 292 13.76 9.10 -14.29
C LYS A 292 14.40 10.48 -14.07
N GLN A 293 14.96 11.08 -15.13
CA GLN A 293 15.65 12.34 -15.02
C GLN A 293 14.70 13.46 -14.57
N LYS A 294 13.49 13.51 -15.11
CA LYS A 294 12.47 14.49 -14.71
C LYS A 294 12.13 14.40 -13.21
N MET A 295 12.02 13.19 -12.66
CA MET A 295 11.78 13.01 -11.22
C MET A 295 12.97 13.49 -10.39
N LEU A 296 14.21 13.18 -10.80
CA LEU A 296 15.43 13.66 -10.13
C LEU A 296 15.52 15.19 -10.12
N ASP A 297 15.29 15.83 -11.27
CA ASP A 297 15.31 17.30 -11.40
C ASP A 297 14.21 17.97 -10.56
N THR A 298 13.05 17.29 -10.46
CA THR A 298 11.94 17.76 -9.62
C THR A 298 12.33 17.76 -8.15
N LEU A 299 12.94 16.69 -7.63
CA LEU A 299 13.40 16.59 -6.24
C LEU A 299 14.43 17.66 -5.92
N GLU A 300 15.42 17.85 -6.81
CA GLU A 300 16.45 18.91 -6.66
C GLU A 300 15.83 20.30 -6.65
N THR A 301 14.87 20.55 -7.56
CA THR A 301 14.18 21.84 -7.65
C THR A 301 13.36 22.13 -6.40
N ILE A 302 12.67 21.14 -5.85
CA ILE A 302 11.89 21.27 -4.60
C ILE A 302 12.84 21.65 -3.47
N PHE A 303 13.95 20.91 -3.29
CA PHE A 303 14.91 21.20 -2.22
C PHE A 303 15.52 22.59 -2.34
N ARG A 304 15.98 22.97 -3.54
CA ARG A 304 16.57 24.28 -3.79
C ARG A 304 15.61 25.44 -3.51
N ARG A 305 14.28 25.24 -3.76
CA ARG A 305 13.27 26.29 -3.57
C ARG A 305 12.79 26.41 -2.13
N ILE A 306 12.70 25.32 -1.41
CA ILE A 306 12.04 25.27 -0.10
C ILE A 306 13.08 25.18 1.02
N GLY A 307 14.17 24.44 0.81
CA GLY A 307 15.23 24.21 1.78
C GLY A 307 14.84 23.27 2.93
N GLU A 308 15.82 22.95 3.76
CA GLU A 308 15.68 22.02 4.90
C GLU A 308 14.57 22.46 5.86
N GLU A 309 14.64 23.71 6.33
CA GLU A 309 13.69 24.23 7.33
C GLU A 309 12.24 24.26 6.81
N GLY A 310 12.07 24.68 5.55
CA GLY A 310 10.75 24.76 4.95
C GLY A 310 10.13 23.38 4.72
N LEU A 311 10.92 22.38 4.35
CA LEU A 311 10.46 21.00 4.21
C LEU A 311 10.19 20.38 5.58
N ARG A 312 11.05 20.61 6.57
CA ARG A 312 10.85 20.16 7.94
C ARG A 312 9.54 20.69 8.52
N SER A 313 9.28 21.98 8.38
CA SER A 313 8.01 22.58 8.80
C SER A 313 6.79 21.94 8.13
N ARG A 314 6.89 21.59 6.83
CA ARG A 314 5.81 20.88 6.13
C ARG A 314 5.58 19.49 6.73
N ARG A 315 6.65 18.73 7.03
CA ARG A 315 6.56 17.40 7.65
C ARG A 315 5.89 17.45 9.02
N GLU A 316 6.28 18.40 9.85
CA GLU A 316 5.71 18.59 11.19
C GLU A 316 4.22 18.97 11.16
N ASN A 317 3.78 19.60 10.07
CA ASN A 317 2.39 19.98 9.85
C ASN A 317 1.59 18.95 9.02
N LEU A 318 2.16 17.81 8.66
CA LEU A 318 1.40 16.74 8.00
C LEU A 318 0.26 16.27 8.91
N ARG A 319 -0.96 16.49 8.44
CA ARG A 319 -2.14 15.87 9.04
C ARG A 319 -2.32 14.52 8.36
N MET A 320 -1.95 13.45 9.05
CA MET A 320 -2.31 12.10 8.65
C MET A 320 -3.83 11.98 8.80
N ILE A 321 -4.49 11.67 7.70
CA ILE A 321 -5.95 11.44 7.62
C ILE A 321 -6.21 9.98 7.94
#